data_3b58f40c15d1bd26a1bf802cabd057ed
#
_entry.id   3b58f40c15d1bd26a1bf802cabd057ed
#
_cell.length_a   1.000
_cell.length_b   1.000
_cell.length_c   1.000
_cell.angle_alpha   90.00
_cell.angle_beta   90.00
_cell.angle_gamma   90.00
#
_symmetry.space_group_name_H-M   'P 1'
#
loop_
_entity.id
_entity.type
_entity.pdbx_description
1 polymer ?
#
loop_
_entity_poly.entity_id
_entity_poly.type
_entity_poly.pdbx_seq_one_letter_code
_entity_poly.pdbx_strand_id
1 'polypeptide(L)'
;MMIVVTGSSGFIGKHLTQELILEGHGVIQWDRTHGHDIKDFQIDQDVDFVVHLAAIADVRRSLKEPEIYWETNVEYSKKIFNICHKKEIPVIYASSSCVHAWWKSPYGTSKKAMEAIAHPGQVGLRFTTVFGKGARETMLMSRIANRTVKFATEHVRDFIYVADVVSAIKLFLKQGVEGKDSTYEVGSGKGIKVCDIVEHAGIDVPTQEGQDAEATDNTADNSKLRALGWEPTLSAKEWVDIRIAVEYTNKVAPVR
;
A
#
# COMPACT_ATOMS: atom_id res chain seq x y z
N MET A 1 21.05 10.04 -0.35
CA MET A 1 20.46 9.70 -1.65
C MET A 1 19.44 10.76 -2.04
N MET A 2 19.27 10.98 -3.35
CA MET A 2 18.16 11.76 -3.91
C MET A 2 17.09 10.79 -4.41
N ILE A 3 15.88 10.85 -3.86
CA ILE A 3 14.79 9.89 -4.09
C ILE A 3 13.56 10.62 -4.61
N VAL A 4 13.02 10.20 -5.75
CA VAL A 4 11.72 10.67 -6.21
C VAL A 4 10.63 9.78 -5.61
N VAL A 5 9.64 10.37 -4.96
CA VAL A 5 8.46 9.65 -4.47
C VAL A 5 7.23 10.15 -5.21
N THR A 6 6.69 9.35 -6.12
CA THR A 6 5.40 9.67 -6.75
C THR A 6 4.25 9.26 -5.83
N GLY A 7 3.18 10.04 -5.81
CA GLY A 7 2.09 9.82 -4.84
C GLY A 7 2.51 10.13 -3.41
N SER A 8 3.46 11.05 -3.22
CA SER A 8 4.04 11.44 -1.93
C SER A 8 3.02 11.98 -0.94
N SER A 9 1.92 12.56 -1.40
CA SER A 9 0.81 13.06 -0.56
C SER A 9 -0.25 11.99 -0.25
N GLY A 10 -0.11 10.78 -0.81
CA GLY A 10 -0.98 9.64 -0.51
C GLY A 10 -0.74 9.06 0.89
N PHE A 11 -1.54 8.06 1.27
CA PHE A 11 -1.44 7.44 2.60
C PHE A 11 -0.04 6.88 2.90
N ILE A 12 0.47 5.97 2.06
CA ILE A 12 1.81 5.40 2.24
C ILE A 12 2.89 6.46 1.95
N GLY A 13 2.68 7.27 0.89
CA GLY A 13 3.65 8.27 0.45
C GLY A 13 4.00 9.30 1.53
N LYS A 14 3.04 9.79 2.31
CA LYS A 14 3.29 10.72 3.42
C LYS A 14 4.19 10.11 4.49
N HIS A 15 3.92 8.87 4.91
CA HIS A 15 4.74 8.17 5.90
C HIS A 15 6.17 7.96 5.38
N LEU A 16 6.31 7.47 4.15
CA LEU A 16 7.61 7.25 3.53
C LEU A 16 8.40 8.56 3.40
N THR A 17 7.79 9.60 2.84
CA THR A 17 8.44 10.91 2.63
C THR A 17 8.93 11.50 3.95
N GLN A 18 8.11 11.44 5.00
CA GLN A 18 8.47 11.94 6.33
C GLN A 18 9.70 11.18 6.89
N GLU A 19 9.71 9.86 6.82
CA GLU A 19 10.83 9.07 7.32
C GLU A 19 12.12 9.32 6.52
N LEU A 20 12.05 9.35 5.18
CA LEU A 20 13.20 9.61 4.34
C LEU A 20 13.84 10.99 4.62
N ILE A 21 13.02 12.01 4.82
CA ILE A 21 13.51 13.35 5.18
C ILE A 21 14.17 13.34 6.57
N LEU A 22 13.58 12.67 7.55
CA LEU A 22 14.15 12.53 8.91
C LEU A 22 15.49 11.77 8.89
N GLU A 23 15.69 10.85 7.96
CA GLU A 23 16.95 10.13 7.75
C GLU A 23 17.99 10.93 6.94
N GLY A 24 17.68 12.16 6.55
CA GLY A 24 18.60 13.03 5.83
C GLY A 24 18.69 12.78 4.33
N HIS A 25 17.70 12.10 3.73
CA HIS A 25 17.63 11.93 2.29
C HIS A 25 17.04 13.16 1.60
N GLY A 26 17.51 13.49 0.40
CA GLY A 26 16.83 14.41 -0.51
C GLY A 26 15.59 13.73 -1.09
N VAL A 27 14.42 14.36 -0.95
CA VAL A 27 13.16 13.78 -1.46
C VAL A 27 12.49 14.74 -2.44
N ILE A 28 12.31 14.30 -3.68
CA ILE A 28 11.50 15.00 -4.67
C ILE A 28 10.07 14.43 -4.57
N GLN A 29 9.17 15.27 -4.09
CA GLN A 29 7.76 14.91 -3.91
C GLN A 29 7.00 15.13 -5.21
N TRP A 30 6.75 14.04 -5.97
CA TRP A 30 6.01 14.08 -7.22
C TRP A 30 4.53 13.72 -6.97
N ASP A 31 3.72 14.75 -6.77
CA ASP A 31 2.29 14.60 -6.47
C ASP A 31 1.50 15.80 -6.98
N ARG A 32 0.25 15.58 -7.35
CA ARG A 32 -0.65 16.63 -7.85
C ARG A 32 -0.85 17.77 -6.86
N THR A 33 -0.80 17.47 -5.56
CA THR A 33 -0.88 18.49 -4.50
C THR A 33 0.32 19.43 -4.48
N HIS A 34 1.43 19.01 -5.09
CA HIS A 34 2.65 19.80 -5.31
C HIS A 34 2.79 20.32 -6.75
N GLY A 35 1.71 20.22 -7.57
CA GLY A 35 1.70 20.66 -8.96
C GLY A 35 2.36 19.67 -9.95
N HIS A 36 2.65 18.45 -9.55
CA HIS A 36 3.31 17.42 -10.36
C HIS A 36 2.38 16.25 -10.65
N ASP A 37 1.82 16.17 -11.85
CA ASP A 37 1.06 15.00 -12.30
C ASP A 37 2.01 13.94 -12.90
N ILE A 38 1.73 12.66 -12.64
CA ILE A 38 2.56 11.55 -13.17
C ILE A 38 2.49 11.42 -14.69
N LYS A 39 1.45 11.94 -15.33
CA LYS A 39 1.38 12.04 -16.81
C LYS A 39 2.51 12.88 -17.39
N ASP A 40 3.00 13.89 -16.63
CA ASP A 40 4.05 14.83 -17.03
C ASP A 40 5.41 14.45 -16.41
N PHE A 41 5.54 13.22 -15.89
CA PHE A 41 6.73 12.76 -15.20
C PHE A 41 8.00 12.90 -16.08
N GLN A 42 9.02 13.52 -15.51
CA GLN A 42 10.35 13.69 -16.07
C GLN A 42 11.41 13.74 -14.96
N ILE A 43 12.67 13.50 -15.31
CA ILE A 43 13.80 13.55 -14.39
C ILE A 43 14.88 14.42 -15.04
N ASP A 44 15.11 15.63 -14.49
CA ASP A 44 16.02 16.63 -15.03
C ASP A 44 17.30 16.79 -14.18
N GLN A 45 17.45 16.00 -13.13
CA GLN A 45 18.58 16.01 -12.20
C GLN A 45 18.99 14.59 -11.80
N ASP A 46 20.11 14.46 -11.10
CA ASP A 46 20.58 13.18 -10.62
C ASP A 46 19.64 12.62 -9.54
N VAL A 47 19.18 11.41 -9.75
CA VAL A 47 18.24 10.67 -8.88
C VAL A 47 18.77 9.28 -8.66
N ASP A 48 18.89 8.87 -7.40
CA ASP A 48 19.38 7.55 -7.03
C ASP A 48 18.29 6.47 -7.12
N PHE A 49 17.02 6.83 -6.79
CA PHE A 49 15.88 5.92 -6.79
C PHE A 49 14.58 6.63 -7.15
N VAL A 50 13.67 5.88 -7.76
CA VAL A 50 12.25 6.26 -7.86
C VAL A 50 11.40 5.29 -7.05
N VAL A 51 10.61 5.81 -6.11
CA VAL A 51 9.56 5.05 -5.42
C VAL A 51 8.22 5.48 -6.00
N HIS A 52 7.63 4.59 -6.81
CA HIS A 52 6.39 4.86 -7.54
C HIS A 52 5.17 4.34 -6.78
N LEU A 53 4.54 5.23 -5.98
CA LEU A 53 3.33 4.94 -5.21
C LEU A 53 2.06 5.56 -5.80
N ALA A 54 2.18 6.46 -6.77
CA ALA A 54 1.04 7.10 -7.41
C ALA A 54 0.20 6.07 -8.18
N ALA A 55 -1.03 5.86 -7.75
CA ALA A 55 -1.98 4.96 -8.39
C ALA A 55 -3.40 5.27 -7.92
N ILE A 56 -4.40 4.85 -8.68
CA ILE A 56 -5.78 4.76 -8.20
C ILE A 56 -5.97 3.36 -7.59
N ALA A 57 -6.32 3.30 -6.30
CA ALA A 57 -6.35 2.06 -5.51
C ALA A 57 -7.70 1.87 -4.81
N ASP A 58 -8.75 1.64 -5.58
CA ASP A 58 -10.11 1.33 -5.07
C ASP A 58 -10.74 0.29 -6.00
N VAL A 59 -10.87 -0.96 -5.49
CA VAL A 59 -11.41 -2.09 -6.25
C VAL A 59 -12.83 -1.80 -6.74
N ARG A 60 -13.70 -1.26 -5.88
CA ARG A 60 -15.12 -1.05 -6.19
C ARG A 60 -15.33 0.08 -7.20
N ARG A 61 -14.57 1.16 -7.07
CA ARG A 61 -14.59 2.26 -8.02
C ARG A 61 -14.09 1.83 -9.39
N SER A 62 -13.13 0.92 -9.46
CA SER A 62 -12.58 0.43 -10.74
C SER A 62 -13.62 -0.24 -11.64
N LEU A 63 -14.67 -0.83 -11.06
CA LEU A 63 -15.78 -1.43 -11.83
C LEU A 63 -16.61 -0.39 -12.59
N LYS A 64 -16.60 0.87 -12.12
CA LYS A 64 -17.39 1.97 -12.72
C LYS A 64 -16.56 2.82 -13.67
N GLU A 65 -15.26 2.89 -13.46
CA GLU A 65 -14.35 3.80 -14.16
C GLU A 65 -13.08 3.05 -14.62
N PRO A 66 -13.17 1.91 -15.35
CA PRO A 66 -12.02 1.05 -15.65
C PRO A 66 -10.93 1.76 -16.47
N GLU A 67 -11.31 2.68 -17.36
CA GLU A 67 -10.39 3.38 -18.25
C GLU A 67 -9.38 4.24 -17.47
N ILE A 68 -9.83 4.95 -16.44
CA ILE A 68 -8.95 5.80 -15.63
C ILE A 68 -7.95 4.97 -14.83
N TYR A 69 -8.31 3.72 -14.46
CA TYR A 69 -7.38 2.79 -13.82
C TYR A 69 -6.32 2.29 -14.79
N TRP A 70 -6.70 1.99 -16.03
CA TRP A 70 -5.74 1.60 -17.05
C TRP A 70 -4.79 2.74 -17.37
N GLU A 71 -5.31 3.91 -17.68
CA GLU A 71 -4.50 5.09 -18.00
C GLU A 71 -3.51 5.42 -16.87
N THR A 72 -4.03 5.55 -15.63
CA THR A 72 -3.20 5.98 -14.49
C THR A 72 -2.21 4.91 -14.05
N ASN A 73 -2.69 3.66 -13.87
CA ASN A 73 -1.87 2.61 -13.27
C ASN A 73 -1.00 1.87 -14.30
N VAL A 74 -1.33 1.92 -15.60
CA VAL A 74 -0.57 1.21 -16.64
C VAL A 74 0.17 2.18 -17.55
N GLU A 75 -0.54 3.07 -18.26
CA GLU A 75 0.10 3.90 -19.28
C GLU A 75 1.07 4.93 -18.65
N TYR A 76 0.69 5.59 -17.57
CA TYR A 76 1.60 6.53 -16.90
C TYR A 76 2.73 5.81 -16.16
N SER A 77 2.48 4.63 -15.57
CA SER A 77 3.54 3.82 -14.97
C SER A 77 4.53 3.35 -16.02
N LYS A 78 4.07 2.92 -17.21
CA LYS A 78 4.93 2.54 -18.35
C LYS A 78 5.86 3.69 -18.75
N LYS A 79 5.34 4.92 -18.79
CA LYS A 79 6.18 6.12 -19.07
C LYS A 79 7.28 6.26 -18.03
N ILE A 80 6.94 6.18 -16.73
CA ILE A 80 7.89 6.27 -15.61
C ILE A 80 8.95 5.18 -15.73
N PHE A 81 8.53 3.93 -15.90
CA PHE A 81 9.41 2.76 -16.00
C PHE A 81 10.40 2.89 -17.16
N ASN A 82 9.92 3.35 -18.33
CA ASN A 82 10.77 3.57 -19.50
C ASN A 82 11.79 4.70 -19.30
N ILE A 83 11.40 5.83 -18.65
CA ILE A 83 12.31 6.94 -18.34
C ILE A 83 13.39 6.44 -17.39
N CYS A 84 13.01 5.75 -16.31
CA CYS A 84 13.96 5.24 -15.33
C CYS A 84 14.89 4.19 -15.93
N HIS A 85 14.37 3.27 -16.74
CA HIS A 85 15.17 2.25 -17.41
C HIS A 85 16.25 2.88 -18.35
N LYS A 86 15.86 3.87 -19.14
CA LYS A 86 16.81 4.59 -20.03
C LYS A 86 17.90 5.36 -19.28
N LYS A 87 17.61 5.76 -18.04
CA LYS A 87 18.54 6.50 -17.17
C LYS A 87 19.24 5.59 -16.15
N GLU A 88 19.01 4.27 -16.23
CA GLU A 88 19.54 3.26 -15.30
C GLU A 88 19.18 3.54 -13.82
N ILE A 89 18.04 4.22 -13.59
CA ILE A 89 17.54 4.53 -12.25
C ILE A 89 16.67 3.37 -11.75
N PRO A 90 17.00 2.75 -10.62
CA PRO A 90 16.21 1.69 -10.03
C PRO A 90 14.84 2.19 -9.55
N VAL A 91 13.83 1.34 -9.68
CA VAL A 91 12.44 1.65 -9.31
C VAL A 91 11.91 0.64 -8.30
N ILE A 92 11.29 1.14 -7.25
CA ILE A 92 10.44 0.37 -6.35
C ILE A 92 9.00 0.84 -6.60
N TYR A 93 8.08 -0.06 -6.93
CA TYR A 93 6.72 0.36 -7.25
C TYR A 93 5.63 -0.39 -6.46
N ALA A 94 4.52 0.31 -6.19
CA ALA A 94 3.38 -0.24 -5.48
C ALA A 94 2.56 -1.16 -6.38
N SER A 95 2.68 -2.48 -6.20
CA SER A 95 1.73 -3.47 -6.70
C SER A 95 0.68 -3.81 -5.62
N SER A 96 -0.05 -4.90 -5.77
CA SER A 96 -1.15 -5.28 -4.89
C SER A 96 -1.34 -6.79 -4.83
N SER A 97 -1.78 -7.32 -3.70
CA SER A 97 -2.26 -8.71 -3.58
C SER A 97 -3.42 -9.04 -4.54
N CYS A 98 -4.13 -8.02 -5.05
CA CYS A 98 -5.18 -8.22 -6.06
C CYS A 98 -4.69 -8.85 -7.37
N VAL A 99 -3.37 -8.87 -7.63
CA VAL A 99 -2.79 -9.54 -8.80
C VAL A 99 -3.01 -11.06 -8.80
N HIS A 100 -3.25 -11.68 -7.65
CA HIS A 100 -3.54 -13.12 -7.56
C HIS A 100 -4.94 -13.50 -8.06
N ALA A 101 -5.87 -12.53 -8.03
CA ALA A 101 -7.21 -12.66 -8.58
C ALA A 101 -7.52 -11.48 -9.53
N TRP A 102 -6.55 -11.15 -10.38
CA TRP A 102 -6.56 -9.96 -11.24
C TRP A 102 -7.81 -9.83 -12.11
N TRP A 103 -8.36 -10.96 -12.56
CA TRP A 103 -9.56 -11.02 -13.43
C TRP A 103 -10.85 -10.56 -12.74
N LYS A 104 -10.86 -10.44 -11.40
CA LYS A 104 -12.05 -10.04 -10.65
C LYS A 104 -12.33 -8.55 -10.72
N SER A 105 -11.34 -7.71 -11.05
CA SER A 105 -11.55 -6.27 -11.10
C SER A 105 -10.57 -5.55 -12.05
N PRO A 106 -10.99 -4.43 -12.67
CA PRO A 106 -10.09 -3.60 -13.47
C PRO A 106 -8.87 -3.08 -12.67
N TYR A 107 -9.02 -2.83 -11.36
CA TYR A 107 -7.89 -2.52 -10.50
C TYR A 107 -6.87 -3.67 -10.46
N GLY A 108 -7.32 -4.90 -10.18
CA GLY A 108 -6.46 -6.07 -10.19
C GLY A 108 -5.76 -6.26 -11.53
N THR A 109 -6.53 -6.12 -12.63
CA THR A 109 -6.00 -6.20 -14.01
C THR A 109 -4.93 -5.14 -14.26
N SER A 110 -5.17 -3.87 -13.86
CA SER A 110 -4.19 -2.80 -14.04
C SER A 110 -2.90 -3.04 -13.26
N LYS A 111 -2.99 -3.57 -12.04
CA LYS A 111 -1.80 -3.91 -11.24
C LYS A 111 -1.02 -5.09 -11.83
N LYS A 112 -1.71 -6.11 -12.33
CA LYS A 112 -1.08 -7.24 -13.04
C LYS A 112 -0.39 -6.80 -14.32
N ALA A 113 -1.02 -5.93 -15.10
CA ALA A 113 -0.44 -5.34 -16.31
C ALA A 113 0.79 -4.48 -15.98
N MET A 114 0.73 -3.70 -14.90
CA MET A 114 1.88 -2.89 -14.44
C MET A 114 3.10 -3.77 -14.10
N GLU A 115 2.91 -4.92 -13.43
CA GLU A 115 4.01 -5.87 -13.19
C GLU A 115 4.59 -6.42 -14.50
N ALA A 116 3.77 -6.68 -15.51
CA ALA A 116 4.19 -7.25 -16.78
C ALA A 116 5.00 -6.27 -17.66
N ILE A 117 4.87 -4.97 -17.45
CA ILE A 117 5.59 -3.93 -18.20
C ILE A 117 6.83 -3.40 -17.48
N ALA A 118 7.11 -3.88 -16.27
CA ALA A 118 8.29 -3.50 -15.52
C ALA A 118 9.56 -4.08 -16.16
N HIS A 119 10.65 -3.29 -16.14
CA HIS A 119 11.96 -3.67 -16.66
C HIS A 119 12.82 -4.35 -15.58
N PRO A 120 13.90 -5.08 -15.95
CA PRO A 120 14.92 -5.51 -14.99
C PRO A 120 15.42 -4.33 -14.15
N GLY A 121 15.63 -4.55 -12.85
CA GLY A 121 15.99 -3.48 -11.90
C GLY A 121 14.80 -2.67 -11.39
N GLN A 122 13.57 -3.10 -11.69
CA GLN A 122 12.34 -2.51 -11.15
C GLN A 122 11.60 -3.55 -10.32
N VAL A 123 11.39 -3.25 -9.03
CA VAL A 123 10.83 -4.20 -8.06
C VAL A 123 9.44 -3.78 -7.63
N GLY A 124 8.47 -4.67 -7.81
CA GLY A 124 7.08 -4.50 -7.40
C GLY A 124 6.83 -5.04 -5.99
N LEU A 125 6.22 -4.22 -5.16
CA LEU A 125 5.79 -4.61 -3.82
C LEU A 125 4.28 -4.80 -3.79
N ARG A 126 3.83 -6.05 -3.65
CA ARG A 126 2.42 -6.44 -3.60
C ARG A 126 1.87 -6.21 -2.21
N PHE A 127 1.33 -5.03 -1.97
CA PHE A 127 0.72 -4.71 -0.68
C PHE A 127 -0.60 -5.46 -0.48
N THR A 128 -0.80 -5.97 0.74
CA THR A 128 -2.09 -6.50 1.21
C THR A 128 -2.97 -5.34 1.73
N THR A 129 -3.77 -5.56 2.76
CA THR A 129 -4.67 -4.52 3.30
C THR A 129 -3.90 -3.61 4.27
N VAL A 130 -3.35 -2.50 3.75
CA VAL A 130 -2.55 -1.57 4.54
C VAL A 130 -3.43 -0.77 5.49
N PHE A 131 -3.03 -0.68 6.77
CA PHE A 131 -3.74 0.10 7.79
C PHE A 131 -2.79 1.03 8.57
N GLY A 132 -3.36 2.01 9.28
CA GLY A 132 -2.63 2.94 10.12
C GLY A 132 -3.19 4.36 10.09
N LYS A 133 -2.52 5.29 10.77
CA LYS A 133 -2.92 6.71 10.83
C LYS A 133 -2.84 7.34 9.44
N GLY A 134 -3.90 8.03 9.04
CA GLY A 134 -4.00 8.68 7.71
C GLY A 134 -4.56 7.79 6.60
N ALA A 135 -4.95 6.54 6.90
CA ALA A 135 -5.71 5.72 5.99
C ALA A 135 -7.10 6.33 5.72
N ARG A 136 -7.64 6.08 4.51
CA ARG A 136 -8.97 6.61 4.13
C ARG A 136 -10.04 6.14 5.12
N GLU A 137 -11.01 7.01 5.45
CA GLU A 137 -12.12 6.69 6.37
C GLU A 137 -12.98 5.50 5.90
N THR A 138 -13.00 5.26 4.59
CA THR A 138 -13.73 4.13 4.00
C THR A 138 -13.06 2.77 4.23
N MET A 139 -11.80 2.72 4.65
CA MET A 139 -11.08 1.47 4.93
C MET A 139 -11.54 0.85 6.24
N LEU A 140 -11.57 -0.51 6.30
CA LEU A 140 -12.11 -1.23 7.44
C LEU A 140 -11.48 -0.81 8.78
N MET A 141 -10.15 -0.77 8.87
CA MET A 141 -9.47 -0.42 10.13
C MET A 141 -9.76 1.02 10.57
N SER A 142 -9.94 1.96 9.62
CA SER A 142 -10.40 3.32 9.94
C SER A 142 -11.84 3.32 10.46
N ARG A 143 -12.72 2.51 9.85
CA ARG A 143 -14.10 2.35 10.33
C ARG A 143 -14.18 1.70 11.71
N ILE A 144 -13.32 0.72 12.00
CA ILE A 144 -13.19 0.12 13.34
C ILE A 144 -12.77 1.20 14.35
N ALA A 145 -11.72 1.96 14.05
CA ALA A 145 -11.24 3.03 14.92
C ALA A 145 -12.29 4.12 15.18
N ASN A 146 -13.14 4.43 14.19
CA ASN A 146 -14.20 5.44 14.29
C ASN A 146 -15.57 4.85 14.72
N ARG A 147 -15.64 3.54 14.98
CA ARG A 147 -16.86 2.80 15.30
C ARG A 147 -18.00 3.00 14.27
N THR A 148 -17.65 3.05 12.98
CA THR A 148 -18.58 3.29 11.85
C THR A 148 -18.77 2.06 10.96
N VAL A 149 -18.34 0.89 11.40
CA VAL A 149 -18.60 -0.39 10.72
C VAL A 149 -20.10 -0.66 10.74
N LYS A 150 -20.66 -1.05 9.58
CA LYS A 150 -22.09 -1.32 9.43
C LYS A 150 -22.41 -2.81 9.21
N PHE A 151 -21.44 -3.55 8.69
CA PHE A 151 -21.51 -4.99 8.45
C PHE A 151 -20.10 -5.55 8.36
N ALA A 152 -19.98 -6.87 8.56
CA ALA A 152 -18.75 -7.62 8.36
C ALA A 152 -18.92 -8.67 7.24
N THR A 153 -17.85 -9.34 6.84
CA THR A 153 -17.88 -10.43 5.85
C THR A 153 -17.00 -11.59 6.31
N GLU A 154 -17.18 -12.78 5.72
CA GLU A 154 -16.33 -13.95 5.93
C GLU A 154 -15.01 -13.89 5.15
N HIS A 155 -14.78 -12.84 4.34
CA HIS A 155 -13.54 -12.69 3.62
C HIS A 155 -12.35 -12.61 4.56
N VAL A 156 -11.26 -13.27 4.19
CA VAL A 156 -10.00 -13.22 4.90
C VAL A 156 -9.14 -12.06 4.35
N ARG A 157 -8.58 -11.27 5.24
CA ARG A 157 -7.67 -10.17 4.90
C ARG A 157 -6.40 -10.28 5.70
N ASP A 158 -5.29 -10.15 4.98
CA ASP A 158 -4.00 -9.90 5.58
C ASP A 158 -3.85 -8.39 5.75
N PHE A 159 -3.83 -7.97 7.02
CA PHE A 159 -3.67 -6.57 7.40
C PHE A 159 -2.21 -6.27 7.68
N ILE A 160 -1.65 -5.27 7.01
CA ILE A 160 -0.26 -4.83 7.20
C ILE A 160 -0.20 -3.38 7.68
N TYR A 161 0.59 -3.13 8.72
CA TYR A 161 0.76 -1.79 9.26
C TYR A 161 1.55 -0.90 8.30
N VAL A 162 1.17 0.37 8.17
CA VAL A 162 1.78 1.29 7.21
C VAL A 162 3.28 1.50 7.44
N ALA A 163 3.74 1.50 8.71
CA ALA A 163 5.17 1.61 8.99
C ALA A 163 5.94 0.37 8.55
N ASP A 164 5.33 -0.82 8.57
CA ASP A 164 5.95 -2.04 8.05
C ASP A 164 6.05 -2.01 6.52
N VAL A 165 5.07 -1.40 5.83
CA VAL A 165 5.16 -1.15 4.38
C VAL A 165 6.31 -0.18 4.07
N VAL A 166 6.45 0.90 4.83
CA VAL A 166 7.55 1.86 4.69
C VAL A 166 8.90 1.18 4.96
N SER A 167 9.00 0.34 6.00
CA SER A 167 10.23 -0.42 6.29
C SER A 167 10.60 -1.37 5.16
N ALA A 168 9.63 -2.01 4.50
CA ALA A 168 9.86 -2.84 3.33
C ALA A 168 10.42 -2.04 2.14
N ILE A 169 9.88 -0.86 1.86
CA ILE A 169 10.41 0.04 0.82
C ILE A 169 11.85 0.45 1.16
N LYS A 170 12.10 0.85 2.40
CA LYS A 170 13.43 1.27 2.89
C LYS A 170 14.46 0.15 2.83
N LEU A 171 14.05 -1.12 3.00
CA LEU A 171 14.94 -2.27 2.82
C LEU A 171 15.56 -2.28 1.42
N PHE A 172 14.76 -2.09 0.37
CA PHE A 172 15.24 -2.05 -1.01
C PHE A 172 16.04 -0.78 -1.31
N LEU A 173 15.71 0.37 -0.74
CA LEU A 173 16.53 1.58 -0.84
C LEU A 173 17.92 1.37 -0.26
N LYS A 174 18.03 0.60 0.85
CA LYS A 174 19.29 0.30 1.51
C LYS A 174 20.09 -0.81 0.81
N GLN A 175 19.42 -1.89 0.37
CA GLN A 175 20.09 -3.08 -0.20
C GLN A 175 20.24 -3.01 -1.72
N GLY A 176 19.59 -2.05 -2.40
CA GLY A 176 19.47 -2.03 -3.84
C GLY A 176 18.45 -3.04 -4.37
N VAL A 177 18.25 -3.01 -5.68
CA VAL A 177 17.31 -3.91 -6.40
C VAL A 177 18.03 -4.90 -7.31
N GLU A 178 19.35 -4.78 -7.46
CA GLU A 178 20.16 -5.67 -8.28
C GLU A 178 20.12 -7.10 -7.75
N GLY A 179 19.93 -8.06 -8.64
CA GLY A 179 19.82 -9.48 -8.28
C GLY A 179 18.59 -9.85 -7.46
N LYS A 180 17.64 -8.94 -7.28
CA LYS A 180 16.37 -9.22 -6.58
C LYS A 180 15.33 -9.80 -7.54
N ASP A 181 14.34 -10.51 -6.97
CA ASP A 181 13.14 -10.91 -7.71
C ASP A 181 12.36 -9.68 -8.18
N SER A 182 11.59 -9.83 -9.25
CA SER A 182 10.79 -8.74 -9.80
C SER A 182 9.64 -8.30 -8.89
N THR A 183 9.18 -9.19 -7.97
CA THR A 183 8.06 -8.88 -7.06
C THR A 183 8.22 -9.54 -5.71
N TYR A 184 7.74 -8.83 -4.65
CA TYR A 184 7.68 -9.32 -3.27
C TYR A 184 6.31 -9.03 -2.66
N GLU A 185 5.81 -9.97 -1.86
CA GLU A 185 4.56 -9.75 -1.12
C GLU A 185 4.83 -9.06 0.21
N VAL A 186 4.11 -7.96 0.46
CA VAL A 186 4.22 -7.15 1.66
C VAL A 186 2.90 -7.24 2.42
N GLY A 187 2.84 -8.22 3.28
CA GLY A 187 1.74 -8.52 4.19
C GLY A 187 2.27 -9.11 5.48
N SER A 188 1.42 -9.26 6.48
CA SER A 188 1.81 -9.87 7.75
C SER A 188 2.05 -11.38 7.62
N GLY A 189 1.55 -12.02 6.56
CA GLY A 189 1.52 -13.47 6.38
C GLY A 189 0.45 -14.15 7.24
N LYS A 190 -0.46 -13.38 7.85
CA LYS A 190 -1.54 -13.88 8.73
C LYS A 190 -2.88 -13.30 8.29
N GLY A 191 -3.67 -14.16 7.64
CA GLY A 191 -5.04 -13.81 7.28
C GLY A 191 -5.96 -13.80 8.50
N ILE A 192 -6.86 -12.82 8.58
CA ILE A 192 -7.88 -12.69 9.60
C ILE A 192 -9.23 -12.49 8.90
N LYS A 193 -10.29 -13.20 9.31
CA LYS A 193 -11.62 -12.91 8.80
C LYS A 193 -12.06 -11.50 9.20
N VAL A 194 -12.76 -10.83 8.31
CA VAL A 194 -13.27 -9.47 8.58
C VAL A 194 -14.26 -9.49 9.75
N CYS A 195 -15.13 -10.51 9.87
CA CYS A 195 -16.00 -10.67 11.02
C CYS A 195 -15.22 -10.80 12.34
N ASP A 196 -14.12 -11.60 12.35
CA ASP A 196 -13.34 -11.84 13.57
C ASP A 196 -12.63 -10.58 14.09
N ILE A 197 -12.08 -9.74 13.20
CA ILE A 197 -11.42 -8.48 13.61
C ILE A 197 -12.44 -7.42 14.07
N VAL A 198 -13.64 -7.43 13.49
CA VAL A 198 -14.74 -6.53 13.89
C VAL A 198 -15.28 -6.94 15.26
N GLU A 199 -15.49 -8.25 15.49
CA GLU A 199 -15.89 -8.81 16.80
C GLU A 199 -14.80 -8.52 17.86
N HIS A 200 -13.52 -8.74 17.54
CA HIS A 200 -12.39 -8.42 18.43
C HIS A 200 -12.37 -6.95 18.86
N ALA A 201 -12.84 -6.05 18.00
CA ALA A 201 -12.99 -4.63 18.34
C ALA A 201 -14.23 -4.33 19.20
N GLY A 202 -15.00 -5.33 19.61
CA GLY A 202 -16.23 -5.16 20.37
C GLY A 202 -17.33 -4.44 19.58
N ILE A 203 -17.40 -4.69 18.27
CA ILE A 203 -18.41 -4.12 17.37
C ILE A 203 -19.33 -5.25 16.92
N ASP A 204 -20.60 -5.14 17.29
CA ASP A 204 -21.66 -6.08 16.90
C ASP A 204 -22.40 -5.56 15.68
N VAL A 205 -22.26 -6.27 14.54
CA VAL A 205 -22.88 -5.93 13.25
C VAL A 205 -23.20 -7.20 12.47
N PRO A 206 -24.20 -7.16 11.57
CA PRO A 206 -24.55 -8.33 10.76
C PRO A 206 -23.40 -8.73 9.82
N THR A 207 -23.23 -10.04 9.63
CA THR A 207 -22.39 -10.60 8.58
C THR A 207 -23.15 -10.63 7.26
N GLN A 208 -22.50 -10.19 6.19
CA GLN A 208 -23.03 -10.18 4.82
C GLN A 208 -22.05 -10.89 3.88
N GLU A 209 -22.54 -11.27 2.71
CA GLU A 209 -21.68 -11.78 1.63
C GLU A 209 -20.69 -10.70 1.19
N GLY A 210 -19.46 -11.13 0.90
CA GLY A 210 -18.46 -10.26 0.31
C GLY A 210 -18.77 -9.99 -1.17
N GLN A 211 -18.08 -9.01 -1.74
CA GLN A 211 -18.25 -8.68 -3.16
C GLN A 211 -17.42 -9.59 -4.05
N ASP A 212 -17.99 -10.06 -5.15
CA ASP A 212 -17.32 -10.93 -6.15
C ASP A 212 -16.06 -10.30 -6.76
N ALA A 213 -16.03 -8.98 -6.84
CA ALA A 213 -14.87 -8.23 -7.33
C ALA A 213 -13.63 -8.29 -6.42
N GLU A 214 -13.81 -8.79 -5.20
CA GLU A 214 -12.74 -8.92 -4.21
C GLU A 214 -12.29 -10.37 -4.08
N ALA A 215 -11.01 -10.60 -3.81
CA ALA A 215 -10.52 -11.93 -3.45
C ALA A 215 -11.15 -12.38 -2.12
N THR A 216 -11.46 -13.65 -1.98
CA THR A 216 -11.99 -14.23 -0.72
C THR A 216 -10.91 -14.28 0.37
N ASP A 217 -9.66 -14.47 -0.04
CA ASP A 217 -8.47 -14.47 0.80
C ASP A 217 -7.35 -13.72 0.08
N ASN A 218 -6.64 -12.85 0.77
CA ASN A 218 -5.48 -12.12 0.26
C ASN A 218 -4.24 -12.27 1.15
N THR A 219 -4.16 -13.37 1.90
CA THR A 219 -3.01 -13.67 2.76
C THR A 219 -1.72 -13.75 1.92
N ALA A 220 -0.71 -12.99 2.32
CA ALA A 220 0.56 -12.89 1.61
C ALA A 220 1.48 -14.07 1.94
N ASP A 221 2.21 -14.56 0.94
CA ASP A 221 3.44 -15.30 1.17
C ASP A 221 4.63 -14.33 1.21
N ASN A 222 4.95 -13.85 2.40
CA ASN A 222 6.04 -12.90 2.63
C ASN A 222 7.41 -13.57 2.85
N SER A 223 7.54 -14.87 2.61
CA SER A 223 8.76 -15.65 2.86
C SER A 223 10.00 -15.08 2.16
N LYS A 224 9.87 -14.66 0.90
CA LYS A 224 10.95 -14.01 0.14
C LYS A 224 11.41 -12.70 0.75
N LEU A 225 10.48 -11.89 1.24
CA LEU A 225 10.80 -10.61 1.88
C LEU A 225 11.45 -10.81 3.24
N ARG A 226 10.97 -11.81 4.01
CA ARG A 226 11.60 -12.23 5.27
C ARG A 226 13.02 -12.75 5.08
N ALA A 227 13.28 -13.47 4.01
CA ALA A 227 14.64 -13.93 3.66
C ALA A 227 15.63 -12.77 3.43
N LEU A 228 15.14 -11.57 3.11
CA LEU A 228 15.93 -10.34 3.02
C LEU A 228 16.13 -9.64 4.38
N GLY A 229 15.58 -10.18 5.46
CA GLY A 229 15.68 -9.63 6.82
C GLY A 229 14.54 -8.66 7.20
N TRP A 230 13.43 -8.63 6.46
CA TRP A 230 12.25 -7.84 6.83
C TRP A 230 11.28 -8.65 7.71
N GLU A 231 10.69 -7.98 8.69
CA GLU A 231 9.65 -8.56 9.55
C GLU A 231 8.57 -7.51 9.84
N PRO A 232 7.28 -7.90 9.84
CA PRO A 232 6.20 -7.02 10.28
C PRO A 232 6.23 -6.87 11.80
N THR A 233 5.95 -5.66 12.29
CA THR A 233 6.13 -5.31 13.71
C THR A 233 4.83 -5.18 14.49
N LEU A 234 3.70 -4.89 13.83
CA LEU A 234 2.41 -4.64 14.50
C LEU A 234 1.27 -5.38 13.82
N SER A 235 0.62 -6.27 14.55
CA SER A 235 -0.57 -6.97 14.06
C SER A 235 -1.82 -6.08 14.10
N ALA A 236 -2.83 -6.44 13.29
CA ALA A 236 -4.12 -5.73 13.29
C ALA A 236 -4.84 -5.81 14.64
N LYS A 237 -4.77 -6.95 15.34
CA LYS A 237 -5.39 -7.12 16.68
C LYS A 237 -4.72 -6.24 17.71
N GLU A 238 -3.39 -6.26 17.81
CA GLU A 238 -2.65 -5.38 18.71
C GLU A 238 -2.94 -3.90 18.45
N TRP A 239 -3.03 -3.50 17.18
CA TRP A 239 -3.40 -2.11 16.85
C TRP A 239 -4.82 -1.76 17.32
N VAL A 240 -5.79 -2.68 17.16
CA VAL A 240 -7.16 -2.49 17.68
C VAL A 240 -7.14 -2.35 19.18
N ASP A 241 -6.41 -3.20 19.91
CA ASP A 241 -6.28 -3.17 21.37
C ASP A 241 -5.71 -1.82 21.84
N ILE A 242 -4.66 -1.33 21.19
CA ILE A 242 -4.07 -0.02 21.46
C ILE A 242 -5.10 1.10 21.25
N ARG A 243 -5.89 1.05 20.18
CA ARG A 243 -6.92 2.07 19.89
C ARG A 243 -8.03 2.07 20.92
N ILE A 244 -8.52 0.90 21.33
CA ILE A 244 -9.53 0.75 22.38
C ILE A 244 -9.00 1.31 23.72
N ALA A 245 -7.76 1.00 24.08
CA ALA A 245 -7.14 1.49 25.31
C ALA A 245 -7.02 3.02 25.33
N VAL A 246 -6.61 3.64 24.21
CA VAL A 246 -6.51 5.10 24.06
C VAL A 246 -7.89 5.76 24.17
N GLU A 247 -8.93 5.18 23.54
CA GLU A 247 -10.31 5.71 23.69
C GLU A 247 -10.80 5.66 25.12
N TYR A 248 -10.52 4.56 25.83
CA TYR A 248 -10.88 4.42 27.23
C TYR A 248 -10.19 5.46 28.12
N THR A 249 -8.89 5.66 27.93
CA THR A 249 -8.12 6.64 28.68
C THR A 249 -8.63 8.08 28.47
N ASN A 250 -8.97 8.44 27.23
CA ASN A 250 -9.51 9.76 26.90
C ASN A 250 -10.93 10.01 27.45
N LYS A 251 -11.71 8.94 27.68
CA LYS A 251 -13.06 9.05 28.32
C LYS A 251 -13.01 9.11 29.84
N VAL A 252 -11.97 8.56 30.46
CA VAL A 252 -11.82 8.47 31.93
C VAL A 252 -10.99 9.61 32.49
N ALA A 253 -10.12 10.27 31.68
CA ALA A 253 -9.36 11.43 32.13
C ALA A 253 -10.31 12.63 32.33
N PRO A 254 -10.43 13.19 33.55
CA PRO A 254 -11.25 14.38 33.74
C PRO A 254 -10.61 15.54 32.96
N VAL A 255 -11.45 16.26 32.23
CA VAL A 255 -11.10 17.57 31.66
C VAL A 255 -10.68 18.47 32.83
N ARG A 256 -9.38 18.74 32.95
CA ARG A 256 -8.83 19.75 33.89
C ARG A 256 -8.81 21.09 33.19
#